data_1fa1c3dc1eb68c38b78afc8b0eaa5f84
#
_entry.id   1fa1c3dc1eb68c38b78afc8b0eaa5f84
#
_cell.length_a   1.000
_cell.length_b   1.000
_cell.length_c   1.000
_cell.angle_alpha   90.00
_cell.angle_beta   90.00
_cell.angle_gamma   90.00
#
_symmetry.space_group_name_H-M   'P 1'
#
loop_
_entity.id
_entity.type
_entity.pdbx_description
1 polymer ?
#
loop_
_entity_poly.entity_id
_entity_poly.type
_entity_poly.pdbx_seq_one_letter_code
_entity_poly.pdbx_strand_id
1 'polypeptide(L)'
;MASDILIVDDEEDIRELVAGILSDEGHETRTAHDADSALAAIADRAPRLIFLDIWLQGSRLDGLALLDEIRVMHPTMPVVMISGHGNIETAVSAIRRGAYDFIEKPFKADRLILVAERALETSKLRREVSDLKLRSGETFDLIGMSSAMSQLRQTIERVAPTNSRVMIIGPSGSGKELAARAIHTLSSRKSGPFVTLSAANITPERMEIELFGTESNGTERKVGALEEAHRGILYIDEVADMPRETQNKILRVLVEQQFERVGGTKRVKVDVRIITSTSQNLEAMIADGRFREDLYHRLAVVPVMVPGLAERREDIPYLVDSFMKQIARQAGIKPRRIGDDAMAVLQAHNWPGNVRQLRNNIERLMILARGDDADAPITADLLPAEIGDVMPRTPSKSDQHIMALPLREAREQFEKDYLVAQINRFGGNISKTAEFIGMERSALHRKLKSLGV
;
A
#
# COMPACT_ATOMS: atom_id res chain seq x y z
N MET A 1 -1.34 -11.57 30.02
CA MET A 1 -2.62 -11.98 29.39
C MET A 1 -2.52 -13.47 29.05
N ALA A 2 -3.51 -14.26 29.44
CA ALA A 2 -3.58 -15.67 29.10
C ALA A 2 -3.50 -15.86 27.58
N SER A 3 -2.57 -16.66 27.09
CA SER A 3 -2.42 -17.04 25.70
C SER A 3 -2.77 -18.50 25.53
N ASP A 4 -3.43 -18.87 24.43
CA ASP A 4 -3.74 -20.24 24.07
C ASP A 4 -2.49 -20.90 23.44
N ILE A 5 -1.98 -21.95 24.06
CA ILE A 5 -0.78 -22.69 23.65
C ILE A 5 -1.15 -24.15 23.41
N LEU A 6 -0.78 -24.67 22.23
CA LEU A 6 -0.96 -26.07 21.89
C LEU A 6 0.35 -26.83 22.10
N ILE A 7 0.29 -27.97 22.79
CA ILE A 7 1.41 -28.86 23.07
C ILE A 7 1.16 -30.17 22.33
N VAL A 8 2.08 -30.54 21.45
CA VAL A 8 2.00 -31.74 20.61
C VAL A 8 3.18 -32.65 20.91
N ASP A 9 2.91 -33.76 21.56
CA ASP A 9 3.92 -34.76 21.96
C ASP A 9 3.22 -36.13 22.09
N ASP A 10 3.82 -37.21 21.72
CA ASP A 10 3.24 -38.56 21.89
C ASP A 10 3.28 -39.04 23.34
N GLU A 11 4.26 -38.56 24.13
CA GLU A 11 4.43 -38.89 25.54
C GLU A 11 3.50 -38.06 26.44
N GLU A 12 2.55 -38.72 27.14
CA GLU A 12 1.56 -38.08 28.01
C GLU A 12 2.22 -37.27 29.14
N ASP A 13 3.23 -37.87 29.80
CA ASP A 13 3.97 -37.25 30.91
C ASP A 13 4.61 -35.93 30.48
N ILE A 14 5.15 -35.85 29.26
CA ILE A 14 5.72 -34.61 28.71
C ILE A 14 4.67 -33.57 28.43
N ARG A 15 3.53 -33.96 27.81
CA ARG A 15 2.41 -33.06 27.58
C ARG A 15 1.92 -32.44 28.87
N GLU A 16 1.73 -33.27 29.92
CA GLU A 16 1.26 -32.78 31.23
C GLU A 16 2.29 -31.88 31.92
N LEU A 17 3.57 -32.22 31.84
CA LEU A 17 4.66 -31.42 32.42
C LEU A 17 4.72 -30.05 31.75
N VAL A 18 4.72 -29.97 30.40
CA VAL A 18 4.78 -28.71 29.65
C VAL A 18 3.52 -27.90 29.90
N ALA A 19 2.35 -28.55 29.90
CA ALA A 19 1.07 -27.88 30.17
C ALA A 19 1.03 -27.30 31.59
N GLY A 20 1.49 -28.06 32.59
CA GLY A 20 1.57 -27.58 33.98
C GLY A 20 2.46 -26.34 34.12
N ILE A 21 3.68 -26.38 33.59
CA ILE A 21 4.62 -25.24 33.64
C ILE A 21 3.99 -23.98 33.01
N LEU A 22 3.36 -24.12 31.85
CA LEU A 22 2.78 -22.97 31.13
C LEU A 22 1.48 -22.48 31.76
N SER A 23 0.69 -23.39 32.37
CA SER A 23 -0.51 -23.03 33.12
C SER A 23 -0.20 -22.27 34.40
N ASP A 24 0.89 -22.63 35.12
CA ASP A 24 1.37 -21.90 36.30
C ASP A 24 1.78 -20.45 35.96
N GLU A 25 2.24 -20.19 34.72
CA GLU A 25 2.50 -18.85 34.19
C GLU A 25 1.23 -18.13 33.67
N GLY A 26 0.06 -18.75 33.85
CA GLY A 26 -1.22 -18.15 33.50
C GLY A 26 -1.63 -18.25 32.04
N HIS A 27 -1.06 -19.18 31.28
CA HIS A 27 -1.46 -19.49 29.91
C HIS A 27 -2.59 -20.54 29.87
N GLU A 28 -3.39 -20.53 28.82
CA GLU A 28 -4.35 -21.57 28.51
C GLU A 28 -3.66 -22.63 27.66
N THR A 29 -3.65 -23.88 28.12
CA THR A 29 -2.94 -24.97 27.43
C THR A 29 -3.89 -26.00 26.87
N ARG A 30 -3.62 -26.46 25.67
CA ARG A 30 -4.29 -27.58 25.00
C ARG A 30 -3.25 -28.59 24.57
N THR A 31 -3.61 -29.87 24.56
CA THR A 31 -2.68 -30.95 24.22
C THR A 31 -3.19 -31.75 23.03
N ALA A 32 -2.26 -32.28 22.24
CA ALA A 32 -2.52 -33.24 21.16
C ALA A 32 -1.41 -34.31 21.22
N HIS A 33 -1.76 -35.56 20.87
CA HIS A 33 -0.83 -36.70 21.00
C HIS A 33 -0.28 -37.15 19.65
N ASP A 34 -0.82 -36.65 18.54
CA ASP A 34 -0.41 -36.97 17.18
C ASP A 34 -0.71 -35.80 16.21
N ALA A 35 -0.31 -35.94 14.95
CA ALA A 35 -0.49 -34.94 13.93
C ALA A 35 -1.97 -34.66 13.61
N ASP A 36 -2.81 -35.68 13.58
CA ASP A 36 -4.21 -35.54 13.20
C ASP A 36 -5.00 -34.79 14.30
N SER A 37 -4.78 -35.13 15.56
CA SER A 37 -5.37 -34.40 16.71
C SER A 37 -4.82 -32.96 16.82
N ALA A 38 -3.56 -32.74 16.47
CA ALA A 38 -2.97 -31.39 16.42
C ALA A 38 -3.61 -30.53 15.34
N LEU A 39 -3.76 -31.04 14.12
CA LEU A 39 -4.41 -30.34 13.01
C LEU A 39 -5.89 -30.07 13.31
N ALA A 40 -6.60 -31.02 13.93
CA ALA A 40 -7.99 -30.82 14.38
C ALA A 40 -8.09 -29.72 15.45
N ALA A 41 -7.19 -29.70 16.43
CA ALA A 41 -7.14 -28.68 17.47
C ALA A 41 -6.80 -27.27 16.91
N ILE A 42 -5.94 -27.19 15.88
CA ILE A 42 -5.62 -25.93 15.18
C ILE A 42 -6.80 -25.45 14.36
N ALA A 43 -7.53 -26.34 13.67
CA ALA A 43 -8.70 -26.00 12.87
C ALA A 43 -9.88 -25.53 13.73
N ASP A 44 -10.08 -26.12 14.91
CA ASP A 44 -11.10 -25.69 15.86
C ASP A 44 -10.82 -24.29 16.40
N ARG A 45 -9.59 -24.08 16.90
CA ARG A 45 -9.14 -22.77 17.38
C ARG A 45 -7.61 -22.63 17.16
N ALA A 46 -7.21 -21.66 16.35
CA ALA A 46 -5.80 -21.40 16.08
C ALA A 46 -5.05 -20.93 17.35
N PRO A 47 -4.05 -21.68 17.84
CA PRO A 47 -3.29 -21.32 19.04
C PRO A 47 -2.40 -20.10 18.80
N ARG A 48 -1.90 -19.51 19.88
CA ARG A 48 -0.92 -18.40 19.83
C ARG A 48 0.52 -18.89 19.68
N LEU A 49 0.80 -20.10 20.14
CA LEU A 49 2.10 -20.77 20.12
C LEU A 49 1.87 -22.27 20.07
N ILE A 50 2.73 -22.99 19.38
CA ILE A 50 2.76 -24.46 19.37
C ILE A 50 4.11 -24.91 19.90
N PHE A 51 4.09 -25.81 20.88
CA PHE A 51 5.22 -26.68 21.22
C PHE A 51 5.03 -28.02 20.52
N LEU A 52 5.99 -28.45 19.73
CA LEU A 52 5.85 -29.61 18.86
C LEU A 52 7.05 -30.56 19.02
N ASP A 53 6.79 -31.80 19.42
CA ASP A 53 7.83 -32.82 19.43
C ASP A 53 8.23 -33.23 18.01
N ILE A 54 9.51 -33.51 17.81
CA ILE A 54 10.03 -33.93 16.50
C ILE A 54 9.63 -35.36 16.18
N TRP A 55 9.62 -36.23 17.20
CA TRP A 55 9.38 -37.67 17.04
C TRP A 55 8.00 -38.05 17.57
N LEU A 56 6.99 -38.00 16.70
CA LEU A 56 5.63 -38.39 17.05
C LEU A 56 5.41 -39.87 16.70
N GLN A 57 5.63 -40.76 17.67
CA GLN A 57 5.47 -42.20 17.45
C GLN A 57 4.00 -42.57 17.22
N GLY A 58 3.75 -43.41 16.23
CA GLY A 58 2.40 -43.82 15.87
C GLY A 58 1.57 -42.78 15.10
N SER A 59 2.12 -41.60 14.85
CA SER A 59 1.49 -40.55 14.08
C SER A 59 1.66 -40.71 12.56
N ARG A 60 0.72 -40.23 11.76
CA ARG A 60 0.79 -40.22 10.29
C ARG A 60 1.95 -39.34 9.76
N LEU A 61 2.27 -38.29 10.47
CA LEU A 61 3.36 -37.35 10.16
C LEU A 61 4.31 -37.28 11.35
N ASP A 62 5.60 -37.15 11.08
CA ASP A 62 6.55 -36.72 12.10
C ASP A 62 6.44 -35.24 12.38
N GLY A 63 7.06 -34.74 13.46
CA GLY A 63 6.97 -33.35 13.84
C GLY A 63 7.53 -32.38 12.81
N LEU A 64 8.52 -32.76 12.00
CA LEU A 64 9.07 -31.89 10.95
C LEU A 64 8.13 -31.79 9.76
N ALA A 65 7.46 -32.85 9.36
CA ALA A 65 6.44 -32.83 8.31
C ALA A 65 5.20 -32.07 8.76
N LEU A 66 4.80 -32.21 10.03
CA LEU A 66 3.71 -31.45 10.62
C LEU A 66 4.04 -29.94 10.69
N LEU A 67 5.29 -29.58 11.01
CA LEU A 67 5.75 -28.19 10.96
C LEU A 67 5.58 -27.60 9.55
N ASP A 68 5.95 -28.33 8.50
CA ASP A 68 5.80 -27.89 7.12
C ASP A 68 4.32 -27.64 6.77
N GLU A 69 3.39 -28.54 7.17
CA GLU A 69 1.94 -28.34 6.97
C GLU A 69 1.41 -27.11 7.74
N ILE A 70 1.79 -26.96 9.01
CA ILE A 70 1.41 -25.81 9.82
C ILE A 70 1.92 -24.49 9.18
N ARG A 71 3.15 -24.49 8.66
CA ARG A 71 3.73 -23.29 8.01
C ARG A 71 3.02 -22.91 6.72
N VAL A 72 2.49 -23.86 5.97
CA VAL A 72 1.68 -23.59 4.77
C VAL A 72 0.34 -22.98 5.16
N MET A 73 -0.35 -23.54 6.16
CA MET A 73 -1.67 -23.07 6.59
C MET A 73 -1.61 -21.78 7.43
N HIS A 74 -0.61 -21.65 8.29
CA HIS A 74 -0.44 -20.56 9.25
C HIS A 74 1.00 -19.99 9.23
N PRO A 75 1.42 -19.25 8.20
CA PRO A 75 2.81 -18.80 8.00
C PRO A 75 3.38 -17.96 9.15
N THR A 76 2.55 -17.30 9.94
CA THR A 76 2.96 -16.39 11.03
C THR A 76 2.89 -17.02 12.42
N MET A 77 2.36 -18.24 12.54
CA MET A 77 2.22 -18.92 13.83
C MET A 77 3.60 -19.38 14.34
N PRO A 78 4.02 -19.02 15.54
CA PRO A 78 5.28 -19.52 16.09
C PRO A 78 5.14 -21.00 16.49
N VAL A 79 6.12 -21.80 16.06
CA VAL A 79 6.26 -23.21 16.43
C VAL A 79 7.62 -23.39 17.08
N VAL A 80 7.65 -23.87 18.30
CA VAL A 80 8.88 -24.26 19.03
C VAL A 80 8.98 -25.77 19.01
N MET A 81 10.09 -26.28 18.48
CA MET A 81 10.32 -27.73 18.42
C MET A 81 10.92 -28.23 19.75
N ILE A 82 10.45 -29.40 20.19
CA ILE A 82 11.01 -30.10 21.34
C ILE A 82 11.61 -31.44 20.84
N SER A 83 12.71 -31.91 21.39
CA SER A 83 13.28 -33.24 21.02
C SER A 83 14.08 -33.87 22.15
N GLY A 84 13.92 -35.18 22.32
CA GLY A 84 14.67 -35.98 23.24
C GLY A 84 16.06 -36.45 22.72
N HIS A 85 16.31 -36.35 21.41
CA HIS A 85 17.58 -36.69 20.78
C HIS A 85 18.12 -35.45 20.05
N GLY A 86 18.80 -34.59 20.82
CA GLY A 86 19.36 -33.31 20.33
C GLY A 86 20.58 -33.52 19.44
N ASN A 87 20.36 -33.88 18.18
CA ASN A 87 21.39 -33.71 17.17
C ASN A 87 21.32 -32.27 16.63
N ILE A 88 22.45 -31.55 16.63
CA ILE A 88 22.60 -30.20 16.10
C ILE A 88 22.02 -30.10 14.67
N GLU A 89 22.16 -31.14 13.86
CA GLU A 89 21.63 -31.21 12.50
C GLU A 89 20.10 -31.14 12.47
N THR A 90 19.41 -31.78 13.40
CA THR A 90 17.94 -31.77 13.50
C THR A 90 17.43 -30.39 13.93
N ALA A 91 18.10 -29.77 14.92
CA ALA A 91 17.78 -28.40 15.33
C ALA A 91 17.95 -27.38 14.17
N VAL A 92 19.06 -27.47 13.44
CA VAL A 92 19.32 -26.63 12.25
C VAL A 92 18.28 -26.88 11.16
N SER A 93 17.89 -28.15 10.94
CA SER A 93 16.83 -28.49 9.97
C SER A 93 15.48 -27.88 10.35
N ALA A 94 15.08 -27.98 11.62
CA ALA A 94 13.84 -27.39 12.12
C ALA A 94 13.80 -25.87 11.92
N ILE A 95 14.88 -25.17 12.28
CA ILE A 95 14.99 -23.70 12.09
C ILE A 95 14.94 -23.33 10.61
N ARG A 96 15.63 -24.08 9.73
CA ARG A 96 15.58 -23.85 8.27
C ARG A 96 14.17 -24.05 7.69
N ARG A 97 13.37 -24.94 8.24
CA ARG A 97 11.96 -25.18 7.88
C ARG A 97 11.02 -24.13 8.49
N GLY A 98 11.53 -23.22 9.32
CA GLY A 98 10.79 -22.07 9.85
C GLY A 98 10.28 -22.26 11.27
N ALA A 99 10.79 -23.23 12.05
CA ALA A 99 10.57 -23.25 13.50
C ALA A 99 11.08 -21.92 14.11
N TYR A 100 10.42 -21.48 15.16
CA TYR A 100 10.81 -20.27 15.90
C TYR A 100 12.06 -20.50 16.75
N ASP A 101 12.09 -21.60 17.48
CA ASP A 101 13.21 -22.05 18.31
C ASP A 101 13.15 -23.56 18.50
N PHE A 102 14.15 -24.10 19.20
CA PHE A 102 14.32 -25.51 19.50
C PHE A 102 14.68 -25.70 20.99
N ILE A 103 14.09 -26.72 21.64
CA ILE A 103 14.34 -27.09 23.02
C ILE A 103 14.67 -28.55 23.09
N GLU A 104 15.82 -28.91 23.73
CA GLU A 104 16.25 -30.26 23.94
C GLU A 104 15.73 -30.84 25.28
N LYS A 105 15.21 -32.05 25.26
CA LYS A 105 14.84 -32.83 26.46
C LYS A 105 16.11 -33.49 27.08
N PRO A 106 16.31 -33.44 28.40
CA PRO A 106 15.48 -32.82 29.41
C PRO A 106 15.72 -31.33 29.50
N PHE A 107 14.63 -30.54 29.60
CA PHE A 107 14.68 -29.10 29.67
C PHE A 107 14.32 -28.59 31.08
N LYS A 108 14.84 -27.39 31.40
CA LYS A 108 14.48 -26.67 32.62
C LYS A 108 13.22 -25.82 32.37
N ALA A 109 12.34 -25.69 33.39
CA ALA A 109 11.16 -24.87 33.29
C ALA A 109 11.47 -23.41 32.85
N ASP A 110 12.52 -22.80 33.42
CA ASP A 110 12.93 -21.42 33.05
C ASP A 110 13.25 -21.30 31.56
N ARG A 111 13.83 -22.31 30.92
CA ARG A 111 14.14 -22.30 29.48
C ARG A 111 12.86 -22.33 28.65
N LEU A 112 11.90 -23.17 29.04
CA LEU A 112 10.62 -23.33 28.36
C LEU A 112 9.82 -21.99 28.43
N ILE A 113 9.74 -21.40 29.64
CA ILE A 113 9.05 -20.13 29.89
C ILE A 113 9.68 -19.01 29.05
N LEU A 114 11.01 -18.87 29.10
CA LEU A 114 11.72 -17.82 28.37
C LEU A 114 11.48 -17.91 26.84
N VAL A 115 11.49 -19.13 26.30
CA VAL A 115 11.24 -19.32 24.85
C VAL A 115 9.79 -19.05 24.50
N ALA A 116 8.83 -19.46 25.36
CA ALA A 116 7.41 -19.18 25.18
C ALA A 116 7.14 -17.66 25.18
N GLU A 117 7.65 -16.92 26.16
CA GLU A 117 7.49 -15.47 26.25
C GLU A 117 8.03 -14.76 25.00
N ARG A 118 9.25 -15.07 24.58
CA ARG A 118 9.87 -14.48 23.38
C ARG A 118 9.10 -14.80 22.10
N ALA A 119 8.62 -16.04 21.95
CA ALA A 119 7.82 -16.44 20.80
C ALA A 119 6.49 -15.70 20.74
N LEU A 120 5.81 -15.58 21.86
CA LEU A 120 4.54 -14.86 21.99
C LEU A 120 4.71 -13.36 21.76
N GLU A 121 5.75 -12.73 22.32
CA GLU A 121 6.06 -11.30 22.12
C GLU A 121 6.39 -11.02 20.66
N THR A 122 7.24 -11.79 20.03
CA THR A 122 7.58 -11.65 18.60
C THR A 122 6.35 -11.82 17.72
N SER A 123 5.48 -12.80 18.03
CA SER A 123 4.22 -13.01 17.31
C SER A 123 3.24 -11.84 17.49
N LYS A 124 3.16 -11.29 18.71
CA LYS A 124 2.34 -10.12 19.03
C LYS A 124 2.81 -8.90 18.22
N LEU A 125 4.11 -8.59 18.25
CA LEU A 125 4.68 -7.47 17.50
C LEU A 125 4.48 -7.62 15.98
N ARG A 126 4.65 -8.82 15.43
CA ARG A 126 4.38 -9.09 14.01
C ARG A 126 2.91 -8.88 13.65
N ARG A 127 1.97 -9.27 14.53
CA ARG A 127 0.54 -9.03 14.33
C ARG A 127 0.21 -7.55 14.44
N GLU A 128 0.73 -6.85 15.45
CA GLU A 128 0.54 -5.40 15.60
C GLU A 128 1.05 -4.64 14.37
N VAL A 129 2.22 -4.99 13.85
CA VAL A 129 2.74 -4.43 12.59
C VAL A 129 1.84 -4.79 11.40
N SER A 130 1.34 -6.02 11.33
CA SER A 130 0.39 -6.45 10.28
C SER A 130 -0.94 -5.72 10.41
N ASP A 131 -1.47 -5.60 11.63
CA ASP A 131 -2.73 -4.89 11.91
C ASP A 131 -2.59 -3.38 11.66
N LEU A 132 -1.45 -2.78 12.00
CA LEU A 132 -1.13 -1.40 11.65
C LEU A 132 -1.04 -1.21 10.14
N LYS A 133 -0.43 -2.13 9.42
CA LYS A 133 -0.41 -2.15 7.95
C LYS A 133 -1.81 -2.33 7.35
N LEU A 134 -2.64 -3.18 7.94
CA LEU A 134 -4.04 -3.37 7.55
C LEU A 134 -4.91 -2.16 7.90
N ARG A 135 -4.67 -1.53 9.06
CA ARG A 135 -5.38 -0.30 9.50
C ARG A 135 -4.94 0.93 8.73
N SER A 136 -3.68 1.01 8.31
CA SER A 136 -3.22 2.06 7.39
C SER A 136 -3.82 1.92 5.99
N GLY A 137 -4.52 0.80 5.71
CA GLY A 137 -5.19 0.58 4.43
C GLY A 137 -4.23 0.43 3.26
N GLU A 138 -2.98 0.11 3.54
CA GLU A 138 -1.91 0.01 2.56
C GLU A 138 -1.89 -1.37 1.90
N THR A 139 -2.94 -1.73 1.17
CA THR A 139 -2.75 -2.56 -0.01
C THR A 139 -2.13 -1.63 -1.06
N PHE A 140 -0.82 -1.76 -1.28
CA PHE A 140 -0.07 -0.96 -2.26
C PHE A 140 -0.38 -1.40 -3.71
N ASP A 141 -1.62 -1.84 -3.95
CA ASP A 141 -2.03 -2.30 -5.27
C ASP A 141 -2.29 -1.11 -6.19
N LEU A 142 -1.59 -1.09 -7.31
CA LEU A 142 -1.84 -0.15 -8.40
C LEU A 142 -3.16 -0.55 -9.08
N ILE A 143 -4.28 -0.05 -8.56
CA ILE A 143 -5.62 -0.34 -9.06
C ILE A 143 -5.84 0.34 -10.41
N GLY A 144 -6.41 -0.40 -11.36
CA GLY A 144 -6.77 0.07 -12.69
C GLY A 144 -6.49 -0.95 -13.77
N MET A 145 -7.33 -0.96 -14.80
CA MET A 145 -7.25 -1.87 -15.96
C MET A 145 -6.96 -1.14 -17.26
N SER A 146 -6.85 0.19 -17.21
CA SER A 146 -6.56 1.02 -18.38
C SER A 146 -5.22 0.67 -19.03
N SER A 147 -5.09 1.01 -20.30
CA SER A 147 -3.85 0.83 -21.05
C SER A 147 -2.69 1.61 -20.41
N ALA A 148 -2.95 2.82 -19.89
CA ALA A 148 -1.96 3.65 -19.21
C ALA A 148 -1.45 2.97 -17.93
N MET A 149 -2.34 2.37 -17.12
CA MET A 149 -1.94 1.62 -15.92
C MET A 149 -1.22 0.31 -16.26
N SER A 150 -1.57 -0.33 -17.34
CA SER A 150 -0.87 -1.53 -17.83
C SER A 150 0.57 -1.20 -18.27
N GLN A 151 0.77 -0.09 -18.97
CA GLN A 151 2.10 0.41 -19.35
C GLN A 151 2.94 0.79 -18.11
N LEU A 152 2.32 1.45 -17.13
CA LEU A 152 2.98 1.78 -15.87
C LEU A 152 3.46 0.51 -15.15
N ARG A 153 2.61 -0.51 -14.99
CA ARG A 153 2.99 -1.79 -14.36
C ARG A 153 4.15 -2.47 -15.09
N GLN A 154 4.08 -2.57 -16.43
CA GLN A 154 5.17 -3.14 -17.23
C GLN A 154 6.50 -2.38 -17.04
N THR A 155 6.43 -1.05 -16.97
CA THR A 155 7.61 -0.22 -16.73
C THR A 155 8.18 -0.49 -15.33
N ILE A 156 7.33 -0.56 -14.31
CA ILE A 156 7.72 -0.89 -12.93
C ILE A 156 8.38 -2.28 -12.87
N GLU A 157 7.78 -3.29 -13.47
CA GLU A 157 8.32 -4.68 -13.50
C GLU A 157 9.71 -4.75 -14.13
N ARG A 158 9.97 -3.97 -15.19
CA ARG A 158 11.28 -3.91 -15.85
C ARG A 158 12.34 -3.18 -15.02
N VAL A 159 11.94 -2.11 -14.32
CA VAL A 159 12.87 -1.22 -13.61
C VAL A 159 13.12 -1.69 -12.18
N ALA A 160 12.16 -2.36 -11.54
CA ALA A 160 12.27 -2.77 -10.14
C ALA A 160 13.49 -3.65 -9.84
N PRO A 161 13.82 -4.72 -10.62
CA PRO A 161 14.98 -5.56 -10.36
C PRO A 161 16.33 -4.85 -10.52
N THR A 162 16.36 -3.72 -11.22
CA THR A 162 17.60 -2.95 -11.44
C THR A 162 17.95 -2.12 -10.21
N ASN A 163 19.23 -1.73 -10.07
CA ASN A 163 19.66 -0.74 -9.07
C ASN A 163 19.63 0.69 -9.61
N SER A 164 19.07 0.91 -10.80
CA SER A 164 19.01 2.24 -11.41
C SER A 164 18.15 3.19 -10.58
N ARG A 165 18.51 4.45 -10.57
CA ARG A 165 17.71 5.53 -10.00
C ARG A 165 16.48 5.75 -10.86
N VAL A 166 15.37 6.05 -10.21
CA VAL A 166 14.07 6.23 -10.85
C VAL A 166 13.51 7.60 -10.49
N MET A 167 13.03 8.31 -11.48
CA MET A 167 12.26 9.54 -11.29
C MET A 167 10.82 9.30 -11.69
N ILE A 168 9.91 9.40 -10.73
CA ILE A 168 8.47 9.22 -10.94
C ILE A 168 7.85 10.59 -11.21
N ILE A 169 7.25 10.75 -12.37
CA ILE A 169 6.66 12.00 -12.82
C ILE A 169 5.15 11.83 -12.95
N GLY A 170 4.38 12.77 -12.45
CA GLY A 170 2.92 12.73 -12.57
C GLY A 170 2.24 13.77 -11.70
N PRO A 171 0.98 14.11 -11.98
CA PRO A 171 0.27 15.15 -11.26
C PRO A 171 0.10 14.81 -9.77
N SER A 172 -0.12 15.84 -8.94
CA SER A 172 -0.31 15.64 -7.51
C SER A 172 -1.53 14.74 -7.24
N GLY A 173 -1.39 13.82 -6.27
CA GLY A 173 -2.45 12.88 -5.91
C GLY A 173 -2.68 11.73 -6.91
N SER A 174 -1.85 11.56 -7.94
CA SER A 174 -2.00 10.49 -8.95
C SER A 174 -1.59 9.09 -8.44
N GLY A 175 -0.83 9.00 -7.32
CA GLY A 175 -0.34 7.74 -6.76
C GLY A 175 1.16 7.50 -6.97
N LYS A 176 1.98 8.53 -7.11
CA LYS A 176 3.45 8.43 -7.27
C LYS A 176 4.12 7.60 -6.18
N GLU A 177 3.71 7.79 -4.92
CA GLU A 177 4.23 7.00 -3.80
C GLU A 177 3.89 5.51 -3.92
N LEU A 178 2.67 5.17 -4.37
CA LEU A 178 2.28 3.77 -4.62
C LEU A 178 3.15 3.12 -5.69
N ALA A 179 3.48 3.87 -6.75
CA ALA A 179 4.41 3.39 -7.78
C ALA A 179 5.83 3.15 -7.20
N ALA A 180 6.33 4.03 -6.33
CA ALA A 180 7.61 3.85 -5.65
C ALA A 180 7.62 2.60 -4.74
N ARG A 181 6.54 2.38 -3.99
CA ARG A 181 6.37 1.19 -3.14
C ARG A 181 6.25 -0.10 -3.95
N ALA A 182 5.55 -0.06 -5.09
CA ALA A 182 5.50 -1.19 -6.03
C ALA A 182 6.90 -1.53 -6.58
N ILE A 183 7.71 -0.52 -6.93
CA ILE A 183 9.11 -0.73 -7.31
C ILE A 183 9.90 -1.38 -6.17
N HIS A 184 9.73 -0.94 -4.92
CA HIS A 184 10.39 -1.55 -3.77
C HIS A 184 10.01 -3.02 -3.60
N THR A 185 8.72 -3.33 -3.62
CA THR A 185 8.20 -4.70 -3.43
C THR A 185 8.72 -5.68 -4.48
N LEU A 186 8.89 -5.22 -5.73
CA LEU A 186 9.40 -6.02 -6.84
C LEU A 186 10.92 -5.97 -6.99
N SER A 187 11.64 -5.19 -6.16
CA SER A 187 13.08 -5.02 -6.26
C SER A 187 13.87 -6.10 -5.53
N SER A 188 15.17 -6.20 -5.85
CA SER A 188 16.14 -7.00 -5.09
C SER A 188 16.31 -6.52 -3.64
N ARG A 189 15.86 -5.30 -3.32
CA ARG A 189 15.94 -4.66 -1.99
C ARG A 189 14.63 -4.73 -1.19
N LYS A 190 13.69 -5.60 -1.59
CA LYS A 190 12.36 -5.75 -0.94
C LYS A 190 12.40 -6.09 0.56
N SER A 191 13.48 -6.70 1.02
CA SER A 191 13.71 -7.01 2.44
C SER A 191 14.37 -5.86 3.22
N GLY A 192 14.89 -4.85 2.53
CA GLY A 192 15.48 -3.66 3.13
C GLY A 192 14.43 -2.60 3.46
N PRO A 193 14.83 -1.54 4.18
CA PRO A 193 13.92 -0.46 4.55
C PRO A 193 13.46 0.35 3.31
N PHE A 194 12.21 0.84 3.38
CA PHE A 194 11.68 1.85 2.46
C PHE A 194 11.43 3.12 3.27
N VAL A 195 12.32 4.09 3.12
CA VAL A 195 12.27 5.35 3.87
C VAL A 195 11.72 6.43 2.96
N THR A 196 10.69 7.14 3.41
CA THR A 196 10.05 8.25 2.68
C THR A 196 10.45 9.59 3.28
N LEU A 197 10.92 10.50 2.44
CA LEU A 197 11.20 11.89 2.78
C LEU A 197 10.37 12.79 1.85
N SER A 198 9.49 13.61 2.40
CA SER A 198 8.68 14.56 1.63
C SER A 198 9.33 15.94 1.65
N ALA A 199 9.88 16.38 0.51
CA ALA A 199 10.54 17.67 0.42
C ALA A 199 9.56 18.85 0.59
N ALA A 200 8.30 18.68 0.18
CA ALA A 200 7.27 19.70 0.31
C ALA A 200 6.85 19.99 1.77
N ASN A 201 7.04 19.03 2.68
CA ASN A 201 6.54 19.12 4.06
C ASN A 201 7.61 19.53 5.07
N ILE A 202 8.85 19.75 4.63
CA ILE A 202 10.00 20.03 5.51
C ILE A 202 10.53 21.44 5.21
N THR A 203 10.76 22.23 6.26
CA THR A 203 11.37 23.55 6.07
C THR A 203 12.81 23.43 5.55
N PRO A 204 13.31 24.39 4.77
CA PRO A 204 14.66 24.36 4.19
C PRO A 204 15.76 24.04 5.21
N GLU A 205 15.67 24.63 6.41
CA GLU A 205 16.64 24.47 7.49
C GLU A 205 16.65 23.06 8.09
N ARG A 206 15.48 22.40 8.09
CA ARG A 206 15.33 21.04 8.60
C ARG A 206 15.64 19.97 7.55
N MET A 207 15.56 20.27 6.28
CA MET A 207 15.75 19.31 5.19
C MET A 207 17.10 18.59 5.30
N GLU A 208 18.16 19.32 5.58
CA GLU A 208 19.49 18.73 5.74
C GLU A 208 19.58 17.82 6.95
N ILE A 209 18.98 18.22 8.08
CA ILE A 209 18.97 17.43 9.30
C ILE A 209 18.19 16.13 9.09
N GLU A 210 17.03 16.19 8.46
CA GLU A 210 16.20 15.01 8.19
C GLU A 210 16.90 14.06 7.20
N LEU A 211 17.63 14.58 6.21
CA LEU A 211 18.27 13.77 5.18
C LEU A 211 19.59 13.16 5.65
N PHE A 212 20.47 13.99 6.28
CA PHE A 212 21.83 13.61 6.66
C PHE A 212 22.00 13.29 8.15
N GLY A 213 21.07 13.67 9.00
CA GLY A 213 21.20 13.55 10.46
C GLY A 213 22.13 14.61 11.06
N THR A 214 22.28 14.57 12.39
CA THR A 214 23.16 15.45 13.14
C THR A 214 24.19 14.68 13.95
N GLU A 215 25.41 15.21 14.07
CA GLU A 215 26.41 14.77 15.02
C GLU A 215 26.31 15.59 16.31
N SER A 216 26.27 14.93 17.44
CA SER A 216 26.04 15.59 18.73
C SER A 216 27.24 16.46 19.17
N ASN A 217 27.03 17.78 19.23
CA ASN A 217 27.82 18.68 20.09
C ASN A 217 27.01 19.01 21.36
N GLY A 218 26.60 17.99 22.14
CA GLY A 218 25.84 18.17 23.38
C GLY A 218 24.32 18.00 23.29
N THR A 219 23.75 17.76 22.11
CA THR A 219 22.36 17.34 21.84
C THR A 219 22.32 15.88 21.36
N GLU A 220 21.18 15.21 21.44
CA GLU A 220 21.01 13.82 20.98
C GLU A 220 21.41 13.68 19.51
N ARG A 221 22.22 12.65 19.22
CA ARG A 221 22.55 12.23 17.85
C ARG A 221 21.28 11.81 17.13
N LYS A 222 20.96 12.47 16.01
CA LYS A 222 19.84 12.08 15.13
C LYS A 222 20.37 11.36 13.89
N VAL A 223 19.85 10.17 13.64
CA VAL A 223 20.09 9.41 12.39
C VAL A 223 19.27 10.06 11.29
N GLY A 224 19.86 10.24 10.10
CA GLY A 224 19.18 10.80 8.94
C GLY A 224 18.61 9.74 8.01
N ALA A 225 17.66 10.13 7.15
CA ALA A 225 16.96 9.24 6.21
C ALA A 225 17.90 8.42 5.30
N LEU A 226 19.07 8.95 4.95
CA LEU A 226 20.09 8.22 4.17
C LEU A 226 20.70 7.05 4.95
N GLU A 227 20.91 7.18 6.25
CA GLU A 227 21.39 6.07 7.08
C GLU A 227 20.27 5.06 7.35
N GLU A 228 19.05 5.53 7.63
CA GLU A 228 17.89 4.68 7.85
C GLU A 228 17.59 3.82 6.61
N ALA A 229 17.77 4.38 5.41
CA ALA A 229 17.56 3.67 4.15
C ALA A 229 18.71 2.73 3.75
N HIS A 230 19.73 2.55 4.60
CA HIS A 230 20.89 1.70 4.28
C HIS A 230 20.48 0.29 3.84
N ARG A 231 20.98 -0.20 2.71
CA ARG A 231 20.62 -1.46 2.03
C ARG A 231 19.16 -1.54 1.58
N GLY A 232 18.46 -0.42 1.58
CA GLY A 232 17.07 -0.30 1.14
C GLY A 232 16.89 0.74 0.04
N ILE A 233 15.75 1.41 0.12
CA ILE A 233 15.34 2.47 -0.81
C ILE A 233 15.03 3.74 -0.03
N LEU A 234 15.58 4.87 -0.49
CA LEU A 234 15.16 6.21 -0.08
C LEU A 234 14.25 6.77 -1.17
N TYR A 235 13.01 7.04 -0.82
CA TYR A 235 12.04 7.72 -1.66
C TYR A 235 11.94 9.19 -1.26
N ILE A 236 12.29 10.09 -2.19
CA ILE A 236 12.20 11.55 -2.00
C ILE A 236 10.99 12.05 -2.79
N ASP A 237 9.92 12.39 -2.07
CA ASP A 237 8.69 12.92 -2.67
C ASP A 237 8.80 14.42 -2.92
N GLU A 238 8.31 14.88 -4.08
CA GLU A 238 8.36 16.26 -4.59
C GLU A 238 9.77 16.85 -4.52
N VAL A 239 10.74 16.18 -5.17
CA VAL A 239 12.16 16.59 -5.20
C VAL A 239 12.37 18.01 -5.74
N ALA A 240 11.41 18.54 -6.50
CA ALA A 240 11.39 19.91 -7.01
C ALA A 240 11.47 20.97 -5.88
N ASP A 241 10.92 20.64 -4.71
CA ASP A 241 10.87 21.56 -3.56
C ASP A 241 12.15 21.52 -2.69
N MET A 242 13.15 20.71 -3.11
CA MET A 242 14.43 20.60 -2.40
C MET A 242 15.24 21.90 -2.50
N PRO A 243 15.72 22.47 -1.37
CA PRO A 243 16.58 23.66 -1.37
C PRO A 243 17.90 23.44 -2.14
N ARG A 244 18.39 24.49 -2.81
CA ARG A 244 19.62 24.39 -3.64
C ARG A 244 20.86 23.90 -2.88
N GLU A 245 20.99 24.24 -1.61
CA GLU A 245 22.09 23.76 -0.77
C GLU A 245 22.03 22.26 -0.59
N THR A 246 20.83 21.75 -0.29
CA THR A 246 20.57 20.31 -0.17
C THR A 246 20.77 19.59 -1.50
N GLN A 247 20.37 20.21 -2.64
CA GLN A 247 20.66 19.67 -3.97
C GLN A 247 22.16 19.44 -4.20
N ASN A 248 23.03 20.35 -3.71
CA ASN A 248 24.49 20.19 -3.81
C ASN A 248 25.01 19.01 -3.01
N LYS A 249 24.48 18.83 -1.78
CA LYS A 249 24.92 17.75 -0.89
C LYS A 249 24.46 16.40 -1.38
N ILE A 250 23.18 16.26 -1.79
CA ILE A 250 22.66 15.00 -2.31
C ILE A 250 23.37 14.58 -3.61
N LEU A 251 23.74 15.52 -4.47
CA LEU A 251 24.52 15.23 -5.67
C LEU A 251 25.84 14.53 -5.33
N ARG A 252 26.55 14.98 -4.28
CA ARG A 252 27.76 14.31 -3.80
C ARG A 252 27.49 12.90 -3.31
N VAL A 253 26.42 12.70 -2.56
CA VAL A 253 26.02 11.36 -2.07
C VAL A 253 25.73 10.41 -3.24
N LEU A 254 25.07 10.91 -4.29
CA LEU A 254 24.77 10.12 -5.50
C LEU A 254 26.05 9.64 -6.22
N VAL A 255 27.15 10.36 -6.07
CA VAL A 255 28.44 10.05 -6.70
C VAL A 255 29.29 9.17 -5.79
N GLU A 256 29.48 9.58 -4.54
CA GLU A 256 30.46 9.04 -3.61
C GLU A 256 29.91 7.95 -2.69
N GLN A 257 28.58 7.84 -2.58
CA GLN A 257 27.87 6.96 -1.62
C GLN A 257 28.35 7.14 -0.17
N GLN A 258 28.75 8.37 0.15
CA GLN A 258 29.15 8.77 1.48
C GLN A 258 28.80 10.24 1.72
N PHE A 259 28.61 10.60 2.98
CA PHE A 259 28.31 11.97 3.40
C PHE A 259 28.82 12.23 4.81
N GLU A 260 28.76 13.48 5.24
CA GLU A 260 29.04 13.92 6.60
C GLU A 260 27.71 14.40 7.22
N ARG A 261 27.45 14.05 8.50
CA ARG A 261 26.27 14.55 9.22
C ARG A 261 26.39 16.04 9.45
N VAL A 262 25.28 16.71 9.65
CA VAL A 262 25.27 18.15 9.96
C VAL A 262 26.00 18.37 11.29
N GLY A 263 27.00 19.26 11.26
CA GLY A 263 27.87 19.55 12.40
C GLY A 263 28.95 18.52 12.70
N GLY A 264 29.07 17.48 11.87
CA GLY A 264 30.10 16.43 12.01
C GLY A 264 31.15 16.47 10.91
N THR A 265 32.27 15.78 11.15
CA THR A 265 33.35 15.59 10.18
C THR A 265 33.58 14.13 9.76
N LYS A 266 32.83 13.21 10.45
CA LYS A 266 32.95 11.78 10.17
C LYS A 266 32.15 11.39 8.95
N ARG A 267 32.81 10.73 7.99
CA ARG A 267 32.17 10.21 6.78
C ARG A 267 31.38 8.96 7.08
N VAL A 268 30.14 8.95 6.64
CA VAL A 268 29.19 7.84 6.73
C VAL A 268 29.01 7.23 5.34
N LYS A 269 29.34 5.96 5.19
CA LYS A 269 29.11 5.22 3.94
C LYS A 269 27.73 4.59 3.96
N VAL A 270 27.01 4.73 2.84
CA VAL A 270 25.66 4.17 2.67
C VAL A 270 25.55 3.46 1.32
N ASP A 271 24.79 2.39 1.30
CA ASP A 271 24.36 1.71 0.07
C ASP A 271 22.84 1.88 -0.02
N VAL A 272 22.38 2.88 -0.78
CA VAL A 272 20.97 3.26 -0.88
C VAL A 272 20.59 3.42 -2.34
N ARG A 273 19.48 2.79 -2.74
CA ARG A 273 18.82 3.09 -4.01
C ARG A 273 17.92 4.30 -3.83
N ILE A 274 18.08 5.31 -4.67
CA ILE A 274 17.26 6.53 -4.60
C ILE A 274 16.17 6.48 -5.67
N ILE A 275 14.93 6.71 -5.24
CA ILE A 275 13.75 6.95 -6.07
C ILE A 275 13.24 8.35 -5.74
N THR A 276 12.95 9.15 -6.74
CA THR A 276 12.42 10.52 -6.56
C THR A 276 11.08 10.66 -7.24
N SER A 277 10.26 11.60 -6.79
CA SER A 277 9.04 11.99 -7.48
C SER A 277 8.94 13.49 -7.66
N THR A 278 8.17 13.90 -8.66
CA THR A 278 7.82 15.30 -8.88
C THR A 278 6.48 15.45 -9.59
N SER A 279 5.74 16.49 -9.24
CA SER A 279 4.57 16.96 -9.98
C SER A 279 4.87 18.22 -10.82
N GLN A 280 6.06 18.80 -10.66
CA GLN A 280 6.49 20.03 -11.32
C GLN A 280 7.35 19.74 -12.56
N ASN A 281 7.40 20.70 -13.48
CA ASN A 281 8.28 20.66 -14.64
C ASN A 281 9.71 21.06 -14.24
N LEU A 282 10.58 20.06 -14.04
CA LEU A 282 11.98 20.32 -13.64
C LEU A 282 12.79 21.02 -14.73
N GLU A 283 12.50 20.84 -16.01
CA GLU A 283 13.20 21.51 -17.10
C GLU A 283 12.97 23.03 -17.06
N ALA A 284 11.73 23.44 -16.80
CA ALA A 284 11.41 24.87 -16.59
C ALA A 284 12.13 25.39 -15.33
N MET A 285 12.19 24.61 -14.24
CA MET A 285 12.89 25.02 -13.03
C MET A 285 14.41 25.09 -13.20
N ILE A 286 14.99 24.29 -14.09
CA ILE A 286 16.41 24.38 -14.47
C ILE A 286 16.66 25.70 -15.21
N ALA A 287 15.81 26.05 -16.18
CA ALA A 287 15.90 27.30 -16.90
C ALA A 287 15.79 28.52 -15.97
N ASP A 288 14.91 28.47 -14.95
CA ASP A 288 14.76 29.51 -13.93
C ASP A 288 15.87 29.50 -12.86
N GLY A 289 16.81 28.57 -12.92
CA GLY A 289 17.88 28.42 -11.95
C GLY A 289 17.45 27.89 -10.56
N ARG A 290 16.23 27.39 -10.42
CA ARG A 290 15.71 26.84 -9.15
C ARG A 290 16.11 25.39 -8.91
N PHE A 291 16.33 24.62 -9.96
CA PHE A 291 16.81 23.23 -9.88
C PHE A 291 18.13 23.10 -10.66
N ARG A 292 18.99 22.19 -10.22
CA ARG A 292 20.30 21.97 -10.87
C ARG A 292 20.18 20.95 -12.00
N GLU A 293 20.74 21.28 -13.14
CA GLU A 293 20.78 20.41 -14.31
C GLU A 293 21.58 19.12 -14.07
N ASP A 294 22.73 19.22 -13.40
CA ASP A 294 23.60 18.08 -13.10
C ASP A 294 22.92 17.06 -12.14
N LEU A 295 22.14 17.56 -11.19
CA LEU A 295 21.32 16.73 -10.29
C LEU A 295 20.18 16.06 -11.06
N TYR A 296 19.48 16.80 -11.94
CA TYR A 296 18.42 16.26 -12.78
C TYR A 296 18.89 15.05 -13.58
N HIS A 297 19.99 15.17 -14.33
CA HIS A 297 20.55 14.07 -15.11
C HIS A 297 21.01 12.88 -14.27
N ARG A 298 21.36 13.12 -13.01
CA ARG A 298 21.70 12.04 -12.08
C ARG A 298 20.49 11.33 -11.50
N LEU A 299 19.39 12.02 -11.27
CA LEU A 299 18.15 11.46 -10.70
C LEU A 299 17.26 10.83 -11.78
N ALA A 300 17.13 11.46 -12.94
CA ALA A 300 16.25 11.05 -14.03
C ALA A 300 16.88 9.98 -14.94
N VAL A 301 17.50 8.94 -14.36
CA VAL A 301 18.10 7.84 -15.17
C VAL A 301 17.01 7.03 -15.85
N VAL A 302 15.92 6.72 -15.12
CA VAL A 302 14.75 6.05 -15.67
C VAL A 302 13.50 6.85 -15.26
N PRO A 303 12.90 7.62 -16.19
CA PRO A 303 11.64 8.29 -15.92
C PRO A 303 10.47 7.29 -15.94
N VAL A 304 9.59 7.38 -14.94
CA VAL A 304 8.36 6.58 -14.84
C VAL A 304 7.18 7.54 -14.75
N MET A 305 6.32 7.50 -15.76
CA MET A 305 5.15 8.39 -15.84
C MET A 305 3.97 7.75 -15.12
N VAL A 306 3.37 8.46 -14.15
CA VAL A 306 2.12 8.06 -13.48
C VAL A 306 0.99 8.90 -14.04
N PRO A 307 0.02 8.29 -14.74
CA PRO A 307 -1.06 9.02 -15.39
C PRO A 307 -1.99 9.71 -14.39
N GLY A 308 -2.49 10.87 -14.75
CA GLY A 308 -3.56 11.55 -14.05
C GLY A 308 -4.88 10.77 -14.15
N LEU A 309 -5.82 11.03 -13.24
CA LEU A 309 -7.10 10.30 -13.23
C LEU A 309 -7.96 10.63 -14.44
N ALA A 310 -7.84 11.85 -14.99
CA ALA A 310 -8.51 12.25 -16.22
C ALA A 310 -8.09 11.43 -17.46
N GLU A 311 -6.85 10.90 -17.46
CA GLU A 311 -6.30 10.08 -18.56
C GLU A 311 -6.69 8.60 -18.43
N ARG A 312 -7.30 8.20 -17.29
CA ARG A 312 -7.70 6.82 -16.98
C ARG A 312 -9.08 6.75 -16.34
N ARG A 313 -10.04 7.49 -16.90
CA ARG A 313 -11.43 7.57 -16.38
C ARG A 313 -12.11 6.22 -16.27
N GLU A 314 -11.74 5.26 -17.11
CA GLU A 314 -12.21 3.88 -17.08
C GLU A 314 -11.78 3.11 -15.80
N ASP A 315 -10.79 3.60 -15.06
CA ASP A 315 -10.35 3.01 -13.80
C ASP A 315 -11.14 3.53 -12.59
N ILE A 316 -11.92 4.62 -12.75
CA ILE A 316 -12.67 5.24 -11.64
C ILE A 316 -13.62 4.24 -10.96
N PRO A 317 -14.40 3.39 -11.66
CA PRO A 317 -15.27 2.42 -11.00
C PRO A 317 -14.51 1.42 -10.11
N TYR A 318 -13.33 0.97 -10.55
CA TYR A 318 -12.50 0.04 -9.76
C TYR A 318 -11.91 0.72 -8.51
N LEU A 319 -11.49 1.98 -8.65
CA LEU A 319 -11.00 2.78 -7.52
C LEU A 319 -12.10 3.04 -6.51
N VAL A 320 -13.29 3.42 -6.96
CA VAL A 320 -14.46 3.67 -6.12
C VAL A 320 -14.85 2.43 -5.34
N ASP A 321 -14.98 1.26 -6.01
CA ASP A 321 -15.31 -0.01 -5.36
C ASP A 321 -14.27 -0.38 -4.30
N SER A 322 -12.98 -0.22 -4.61
CA SER A 322 -11.90 -0.49 -3.66
C SER A 322 -11.95 0.44 -2.45
N PHE A 323 -12.15 1.75 -2.65
CA PHE A 323 -12.23 2.72 -1.55
C PHE A 323 -13.47 2.49 -0.69
N MET A 324 -14.64 2.20 -1.29
CA MET A 324 -15.86 1.86 -0.57
C MET A 324 -15.64 0.66 0.36
N LYS A 325 -15.02 -0.41 -0.15
CA LYS A 325 -14.70 -1.62 0.63
C LYS A 325 -13.69 -1.33 1.74
N GLN A 326 -12.66 -0.54 1.46
CA GLN A 326 -11.64 -0.18 2.43
C GLN A 326 -12.21 0.67 3.57
N ILE A 327 -12.95 1.74 3.24
CA ILE A 327 -13.55 2.65 4.22
C ILE A 327 -14.60 1.90 5.06
N ALA A 328 -15.41 1.05 4.43
CA ALA A 328 -16.41 0.24 5.12
C ALA A 328 -15.76 -0.69 6.17
N ARG A 329 -14.65 -1.36 5.83
CA ARG A 329 -13.89 -2.19 6.77
C ARG A 329 -13.31 -1.39 7.92
N GLN A 330 -12.71 -0.21 7.65
CA GLN A 330 -12.14 0.66 8.68
C GLN A 330 -13.19 1.21 9.64
N ALA A 331 -14.36 1.56 9.12
CA ALA A 331 -15.47 2.11 9.89
C ALA A 331 -16.36 1.03 10.55
N GLY A 332 -16.14 -0.26 10.25
CA GLY A 332 -16.99 -1.36 10.74
C GLY A 332 -18.43 -1.32 10.20
N ILE A 333 -18.63 -0.75 9.00
CA ILE A 333 -19.94 -0.62 8.35
C ILE A 333 -20.02 -1.49 7.09
N LYS A 334 -21.23 -1.76 6.60
CA LYS A 334 -21.41 -2.44 5.32
C LYS A 334 -21.01 -1.50 4.17
N PRO A 335 -20.29 -1.99 3.12
CA PRO A 335 -20.04 -1.19 1.93
C PRO A 335 -21.36 -0.91 1.19
N ARG A 336 -21.60 0.35 0.83
CA ARG A 336 -22.76 0.73 0.02
C ARG A 336 -22.44 0.64 -1.47
N ARG A 337 -23.47 0.60 -2.31
CA ARG A 337 -23.30 0.66 -3.77
C ARG A 337 -23.41 2.11 -4.24
N ILE A 338 -22.64 2.45 -5.26
CA ILE A 338 -22.80 3.71 -6.01
C ILE A 338 -23.79 3.43 -7.15
N GLY A 339 -24.79 4.30 -7.30
CA GLY A 339 -25.74 4.23 -8.42
C GLY A 339 -25.05 4.57 -9.76
N ASP A 340 -25.63 4.10 -10.86
CA ASP A 340 -25.06 4.32 -12.20
C ASP A 340 -25.03 5.82 -12.59
N ASP A 341 -25.99 6.58 -12.10
CA ASP A 341 -26.07 8.04 -12.24
C ASP A 341 -24.91 8.74 -11.53
N ALA A 342 -24.67 8.39 -10.24
CA ALA A 342 -23.55 8.93 -9.48
C ALA A 342 -22.20 8.51 -10.09
N MET A 343 -22.07 7.25 -10.52
CA MET A 343 -20.86 6.75 -11.18
C MET A 343 -20.57 7.51 -12.48
N ALA A 344 -21.60 7.83 -13.25
CA ALA A 344 -21.46 8.62 -14.47
C ALA A 344 -20.87 10.01 -14.17
N VAL A 345 -21.34 10.67 -13.12
CA VAL A 345 -20.84 11.99 -12.69
C VAL A 345 -19.38 11.88 -12.22
N LEU A 346 -19.05 10.85 -11.41
CA LEU A 346 -17.69 10.63 -10.94
C LEU A 346 -16.70 10.38 -12.09
N GLN A 347 -17.12 9.65 -13.14
CA GLN A 347 -16.30 9.42 -14.34
C GLN A 347 -16.15 10.66 -15.23
N ALA A 348 -17.15 11.51 -15.29
CA ALA A 348 -17.12 12.74 -16.10
C ALA A 348 -16.25 13.84 -15.47
N HIS A 349 -16.08 13.83 -14.17
CA HIS A 349 -15.32 14.88 -13.46
C HIS A 349 -13.82 14.80 -13.76
N ASN A 350 -13.13 15.95 -13.79
CA ASN A 350 -11.71 16.04 -14.18
C ASN A 350 -10.72 15.68 -13.07
N TRP A 351 -11.15 15.68 -11.82
CA TRP A 351 -10.35 15.33 -10.65
C TRP A 351 -8.97 16.04 -10.59
N PRO A 352 -8.91 17.37 -10.41
CA PRO A 352 -7.63 18.09 -10.35
C PRO A 352 -6.71 17.59 -9.24
N GLY A 353 -7.24 17.07 -8.11
CA GLY A 353 -6.50 16.39 -7.06
C GLY A 353 -6.38 14.88 -7.26
N ASN A 354 -6.75 14.37 -8.44
CA ASN A 354 -6.61 12.97 -8.86
C ASN A 354 -7.20 11.96 -7.86
N VAL A 355 -6.50 10.86 -7.62
CA VAL A 355 -6.95 9.74 -6.77
C VAL A 355 -7.12 10.18 -5.30
N ARG A 356 -6.29 11.12 -4.82
CA ARG A 356 -6.42 11.66 -3.45
C ARG A 356 -7.75 12.39 -3.28
N GLN A 357 -8.14 13.22 -4.23
CA GLN A 357 -9.41 13.92 -4.20
C GLN A 357 -10.60 12.95 -4.33
N LEU A 358 -10.51 11.97 -5.24
CA LEU A 358 -11.54 10.95 -5.39
C LEU A 358 -11.74 10.19 -4.05
N ARG A 359 -10.67 9.71 -3.42
CA ARG A 359 -10.75 9.00 -2.14
C ARG A 359 -11.42 9.84 -1.04
N ASN A 360 -11.01 11.11 -0.89
CA ASN A 360 -11.59 12.00 0.11
C ASN A 360 -13.09 12.22 -0.13
N ASN A 361 -13.52 12.30 -1.38
CA ASN A 361 -14.93 12.42 -1.71
C ASN A 361 -15.72 11.14 -1.42
N ILE A 362 -15.17 9.98 -1.73
CA ILE A 362 -15.80 8.70 -1.37
C ILE A 362 -15.92 8.55 0.15
N GLU A 363 -14.89 8.93 0.90
CA GLU A 363 -14.93 8.94 2.38
C GLU A 363 -16.03 9.87 2.90
N ARG A 364 -16.10 11.10 2.37
CA ARG A 364 -17.17 12.05 2.70
C ARG A 364 -18.57 11.50 2.39
N LEU A 365 -18.75 10.85 1.24
CA LEU A 365 -20.01 10.22 0.86
C LEU A 365 -20.39 9.10 1.83
N MET A 366 -19.44 8.27 2.25
CA MET A 366 -19.68 7.19 3.22
C MET A 366 -20.07 7.72 4.61
N ILE A 367 -19.58 8.89 5.00
CA ILE A 367 -19.94 9.56 6.25
C ILE A 367 -21.33 10.17 6.16
N LEU A 368 -21.61 10.93 5.09
CA LEU A 368 -22.88 11.66 4.93
C LEU A 368 -24.06 10.76 4.60
N ALA A 369 -23.81 9.63 3.94
CA ALA A 369 -24.84 8.66 3.58
C ALA A 369 -25.22 7.72 4.75
N ARG A 370 -24.79 8.00 5.99
CA ARG A 370 -25.25 7.30 7.20
C ARG A 370 -26.68 7.72 7.52
N GLY A 371 -27.68 6.98 7.03
CA GLY A 371 -29.10 7.20 7.28
C GLY A 371 -29.84 5.87 7.38
N ASP A 372 -31.14 5.91 7.64
CA ASP A 372 -32.00 4.76 7.90
C ASP A 372 -32.09 3.72 6.76
N ASP A 373 -31.60 4.05 5.57
CA ASP A 373 -31.61 3.19 4.38
C ASP A 373 -30.20 2.77 3.98
N ALA A 374 -29.57 1.91 4.83
CA ALA A 374 -28.20 1.45 4.66
C ALA A 374 -27.97 0.61 3.37
N ASP A 375 -29.03 0.06 2.78
CA ASP A 375 -28.96 -0.76 1.56
C ASP A 375 -29.25 0.03 0.27
N ALA A 376 -29.75 1.29 0.37
CA ALA A 376 -30.00 2.13 -0.80
C ALA A 376 -28.70 2.55 -1.50
N PRO A 377 -28.65 2.54 -2.85
CA PRO A 377 -27.47 3.02 -3.58
C PRO A 377 -27.28 4.54 -3.38
N ILE A 378 -26.04 4.98 -3.42
CA ILE A 378 -25.66 6.40 -3.39
C ILE A 378 -25.94 6.97 -4.78
N THR A 379 -26.90 7.88 -4.88
CA THR A 379 -27.34 8.53 -6.12
C THR A 379 -26.62 9.87 -6.37
N ALA A 380 -26.75 10.44 -7.57
CA ALA A 380 -26.04 11.65 -7.98
C ALA A 380 -26.38 12.89 -7.14
N ASP A 381 -27.57 12.96 -6.56
CA ASP A 381 -28.02 14.05 -5.70
C ASP A 381 -27.28 14.11 -4.35
N LEU A 382 -26.71 12.99 -3.92
CA LEU A 382 -25.88 12.92 -2.70
C LEU A 382 -24.42 13.35 -2.95
N LEU A 383 -24.02 13.52 -4.21
CA LEU A 383 -22.67 13.98 -4.54
C LEU A 383 -22.50 15.47 -4.14
N PRO A 384 -21.31 15.88 -3.66
CA PRO A 384 -21.01 17.27 -3.40
C PRO A 384 -21.25 18.15 -4.64
N ALA A 385 -21.75 19.38 -4.42
CA ALA A 385 -22.05 20.32 -5.50
C ALA A 385 -20.86 20.54 -6.45
N GLU A 386 -19.65 20.57 -5.90
CA GLU A 386 -18.39 20.74 -6.64
C GLU A 386 -18.14 19.64 -7.69
N ILE A 387 -18.74 18.46 -7.51
CA ILE A 387 -18.65 17.32 -8.42
C ILE A 387 -19.93 17.23 -9.27
N GLY A 388 -21.06 17.57 -8.69
CA GLY A 388 -22.38 17.50 -9.33
C GLY A 388 -22.62 18.55 -10.42
N ASP A 389 -21.86 19.64 -10.45
CA ASP A 389 -21.98 20.70 -11.45
C ASP A 389 -21.58 20.28 -12.90
N VAL A 390 -21.12 19.04 -13.07
CA VAL A 390 -20.83 18.45 -14.40
C VAL A 390 -22.10 17.95 -15.09
N MET A 391 -23.21 17.77 -14.36
CA MET A 391 -24.53 17.48 -14.95
C MET A 391 -25.45 18.68 -14.84
N PRO A 392 -26.26 18.99 -15.88
CA PRO A 392 -27.28 20.03 -15.77
C PRO A 392 -28.28 19.65 -14.67
N ARG A 393 -28.17 20.31 -13.50
CA ARG A 393 -29.20 20.25 -12.45
C ARG A 393 -30.40 21.10 -12.90
N THR A 394 -31.60 20.59 -12.69
CA THR A 394 -32.83 21.38 -12.81
C THR A 394 -32.83 22.53 -11.79
N PRO A 395 -33.21 23.73 -12.09
CA PRO A 395 -32.72 24.71 -13.05
C PRO A 395 -31.65 25.63 -12.45
N SER A 396 -30.39 25.51 -12.93
CA SER A 396 -29.35 26.50 -12.67
C SER A 396 -29.50 27.71 -13.61
N LYS A 397 -28.71 28.79 -13.40
CA LYS A 397 -28.79 30.01 -14.24
C LYS A 397 -28.60 29.74 -15.76
N SER A 398 -27.94 28.66 -16.16
CA SER A 398 -27.79 28.23 -17.55
C SER A 398 -29.09 27.62 -18.10
N ASP A 399 -29.88 26.95 -17.27
CA ASP A 399 -31.18 26.40 -17.68
C ASP A 399 -32.23 27.51 -17.86
N GLN A 400 -32.13 28.62 -17.12
CA GLN A 400 -32.93 29.80 -17.38
C GLN A 400 -32.62 30.37 -18.77
N HIS A 401 -31.37 30.25 -19.23
CA HIS A 401 -31.01 30.68 -20.59
C HIS A 401 -31.61 29.73 -21.64
N ILE A 402 -31.57 28.44 -21.45
CA ILE A 402 -32.17 27.43 -22.34
C ILE A 402 -33.69 27.59 -22.39
N MET A 403 -34.34 27.88 -21.25
CA MET A 403 -35.77 28.13 -21.17
C MET A 403 -36.20 29.44 -21.85
N ALA A 404 -35.27 30.36 -22.05
CA ALA A 404 -35.52 31.63 -22.78
C ALA A 404 -35.31 31.52 -24.29
N LEU A 405 -34.76 30.38 -24.78
CA LEU A 405 -34.52 30.17 -26.20
C LEU A 405 -35.74 29.55 -26.91
N PRO A 406 -35.89 29.81 -28.23
CA PRO A 406 -36.83 29.06 -29.06
C PRO A 406 -36.54 27.55 -28.98
N LEU A 407 -37.59 26.71 -29.01
CA LEU A 407 -37.50 25.25 -28.81
C LEU A 407 -36.41 24.59 -29.66
N ARG A 408 -36.20 25.04 -30.85
CA ARG A 408 -35.16 24.50 -31.76
C ARG A 408 -33.76 24.76 -31.21
N GLU A 409 -33.47 25.96 -30.81
CA GLU A 409 -32.18 26.37 -30.27
C GLU A 409 -31.92 25.73 -28.90
N ALA A 410 -32.94 25.69 -28.05
CA ALA A 410 -32.88 24.99 -26.75
C ALA A 410 -32.53 23.51 -26.90
N ARG A 411 -33.15 22.84 -27.89
CA ARG A 411 -32.87 21.43 -28.19
C ARG A 411 -31.44 21.22 -28.73
N GLU A 412 -30.98 22.08 -29.64
CA GLU A 412 -29.62 22.02 -30.19
C GLU A 412 -28.58 22.23 -29.08
N GLN A 413 -28.80 23.14 -28.16
CA GLN A 413 -27.90 23.40 -27.04
C GLN A 413 -27.89 22.21 -26.07
N PHE A 414 -29.07 21.70 -25.69
CA PHE A 414 -29.14 20.49 -24.83
C PHE A 414 -28.47 19.28 -25.46
N GLU A 415 -28.70 18.99 -26.75
CA GLU A 415 -28.07 17.87 -27.46
C GLU A 415 -26.55 18.04 -27.49
N LYS A 416 -26.04 19.27 -27.68
CA LYS A 416 -24.62 19.58 -27.65
C LYS A 416 -24.01 19.28 -26.28
N ASP A 417 -24.59 19.84 -25.22
CA ASP A 417 -24.10 19.70 -23.85
C ASP A 417 -24.13 18.21 -23.40
N TYR A 418 -25.21 17.49 -23.72
CA TYR A 418 -25.35 16.06 -23.46
C TYR A 418 -24.28 15.25 -24.17
N LEU A 419 -24.05 15.47 -25.47
CA LEU A 419 -23.05 14.72 -26.23
C LEU A 419 -21.64 15.01 -25.76
N VAL A 420 -21.30 16.25 -25.44
CA VAL A 420 -19.98 16.61 -24.88
C VAL A 420 -19.77 15.93 -23.54
N ALA A 421 -20.78 15.91 -22.66
CA ALA A 421 -20.69 15.23 -21.38
C ALA A 421 -20.46 13.72 -21.54
N GLN A 422 -21.19 13.06 -22.46
CA GLN A 422 -21.00 11.63 -22.71
C GLN A 422 -19.63 11.30 -23.36
N ILE A 423 -19.14 12.13 -24.28
CA ILE A 423 -17.81 11.96 -24.86
C ILE A 423 -16.74 12.09 -23.78
N ASN A 424 -16.86 13.07 -22.90
CA ASN A 424 -15.94 13.24 -21.78
C ASN A 424 -16.00 12.07 -20.80
N ARG A 425 -17.20 11.52 -20.52
CA ARG A 425 -17.39 10.31 -19.70
C ARG A 425 -16.59 9.13 -20.23
N PHE A 426 -16.55 8.93 -21.54
CA PHE A 426 -15.85 7.81 -22.19
C PHE A 426 -14.45 8.19 -22.71
N GLY A 427 -13.85 9.28 -22.18
CA GLY A 427 -12.48 9.69 -22.51
C GLY A 427 -12.23 9.97 -23.99
N GLY A 428 -13.22 10.51 -24.72
CA GLY A 428 -13.14 10.77 -26.15
C GLY A 428 -13.40 9.55 -27.05
N ASN A 429 -13.73 8.38 -26.48
CA ASN A 429 -13.98 7.16 -27.25
C ASN A 429 -15.36 7.19 -27.93
N ILE A 430 -15.40 7.64 -29.18
CA ILE A 430 -16.63 7.79 -29.97
C ILE A 430 -17.41 6.46 -30.13
N SER A 431 -16.73 5.32 -30.20
CA SER A 431 -17.40 4.03 -30.36
C SER A 431 -18.16 3.61 -29.12
N LYS A 432 -17.53 3.71 -27.92
CA LYS A 432 -18.18 3.45 -26.63
C LYS A 432 -19.30 4.47 -26.33
N THR A 433 -19.08 5.72 -26.71
CA THR A 433 -20.10 6.76 -26.55
C THR A 433 -21.33 6.47 -27.42
N ALA A 434 -21.12 6.09 -28.69
CA ALA A 434 -22.19 5.75 -29.61
C ALA A 434 -23.03 4.55 -29.16
N GLU A 435 -22.37 3.51 -28.66
CA GLU A 435 -23.03 2.34 -28.07
C GLU A 435 -23.89 2.72 -26.86
N PHE A 436 -23.36 3.52 -25.95
CA PHE A 436 -24.08 3.97 -24.75
C PHE A 436 -25.32 4.79 -25.07
N ILE A 437 -25.23 5.74 -26.01
CA ILE A 437 -26.37 6.61 -26.37
C ILE A 437 -27.32 5.98 -27.38
N GLY A 438 -27.07 4.72 -27.79
CA GLY A 438 -27.92 3.99 -28.73
C GLY A 438 -27.88 4.54 -30.18
N MET A 439 -26.74 5.08 -30.60
CA MET A 439 -26.53 5.61 -31.96
C MET A 439 -25.45 4.85 -32.69
N GLU A 440 -25.57 4.78 -34.03
CA GLU A 440 -24.44 4.33 -34.84
C GLU A 440 -23.27 5.33 -34.77
N ARG A 441 -22.04 4.80 -34.75
CA ARG A 441 -20.81 5.61 -34.71
C ARG A 441 -20.78 6.71 -35.81
N SER A 442 -21.18 6.34 -37.02
CA SER A 442 -21.25 7.24 -38.19
C SER A 442 -22.28 8.37 -38.00
N ALA A 443 -23.42 8.04 -37.38
CA ALA A 443 -24.47 9.00 -37.04
C ALA A 443 -24.03 9.97 -35.95
N LEU A 444 -23.37 9.47 -34.88
CA LEU A 444 -22.82 10.31 -33.84
C LEU A 444 -21.77 11.29 -34.41
N HIS A 445 -20.86 10.83 -35.24
CA HIS A 445 -19.83 11.68 -35.84
C HIS A 445 -20.43 12.82 -36.72
N ARG A 446 -21.48 12.51 -37.51
CA ARG A 446 -22.22 13.54 -38.28
C ARG A 446 -22.92 14.52 -37.37
N LYS A 447 -23.52 14.05 -36.28
CA LYS A 447 -24.21 14.87 -35.30
C LYS A 447 -23.26 15.83 -34.59
N LEU A 448 -22.10 15.36 -34.14
CA LEU A 448 -21.08 16.21 -33.53
C LEU A 448 -20.61 17.33 -34.49
N LYS A 449 -20.32 16.93 -35.72
CA LYS A 449 -19.93 17.91 -36.75
C LYS A 449 -21.02 18.97 -37.01
N SER A 450 -22.30 18.58 -36.97
CA SER A 450 -23.43 19.52 -37.16
C SER A 450 -23.63 20.49 -35.97
N LEU A 451 -23.23 20.10 -34.76
CA LEU A 451 -23.31 20.88 -33.53
C LEU A 451 -22.03 21.68 -33.23
N GLY A 452 -21.01 21.57 -34.10
CA GLY A 452 -19.75 22.32 -33.94
C GLY A 452 -18.90 21.84 -32.76
N VAL A 453 -18.88 20.50 -32.56
CA VAL A 453 -18.09 19.80 -31.51
C VAL A 453 -17.04 18.92 -32.17
#